data_0cbf729c630c779d879c0a969440b702
#
_entry.id   0cbf729c630c779d879c0a969440b702
#
_cell.length_a   1.000
_cell.length_b   1.000
_cell.length_c   1.000
_cell.angle_alpha   90.00
_cell.angle_beta   90.00
_cell.angle_gamma   90.00
#
_symmetry.space_group_name_H-M   'P 1'
#
loop_
_entity.id
_entity.type
_entity.pdbx_description
1 polymer ?
#
loop_
_entity_poly.entity_id
_entity_poly.type
_entity_poly.pdbx_seq_one_letter_code
_entity_poly.pdbx_strand_id
1 'polypeptide(L)'
;MKMLMLAVLTVSTAIPLGAQEAAREAGLAGTWTGTWGRATDTLGVTMRFEEADGVWGGSFDSERLRVEGIPFNEVEFEPPRVIVRLEGDETTTVFAGRIEGNSLTGILQEGEDGGWFALERDSVAAPALREEDVRFRNGGVELAGTLILPPGPGPHPAVVFLHGSGAEGRWASRYLARRLARDGIAALIWDKRGVGGSTGRWPESSFEDLAGDAAAAIAFARARPEIDPARVGIQGHSQGGTIAPLVAVRSRADFVIASAASGLPMADVEIYSVGNSLGISSLPPEEAALARAYVEALVDAAYRGAPRDALDAAAERARGHDWFFDPPGPDDSYWWFSRRIADFDPLVWWRQVEVPVLLVYGSEDERVPVEASRAAITAAIESAGRGSVDVRIFEGGDHTFRVWRLGDVWPRTVEGYPEAILDWLTGL
;
A
#
# COMPACT_ATOMS: atom_id res chain seq x y z
N MET A 1 11.60 -40.72 -1.05
CA MET A 1 12.06 -40.41 -2.40
C MET A 1 11.19 -41.21 -3.37
N LYS A 2 10.04 -40.66 -3.76
CA LYS A 2 9.18 -41.19 -4.82
C LYS A 2 8.94 -40.02 -5.79
N MET A 3 9.62 -40.08 -6.93
CA MET A 3 9.39 -39.20 -8.08
C MET A 3 8.00 -39.51 -8.63
N LEU A 4 7.08 -38.55 -8.51
CA LEU A 4 5.80 -38.58 -9.21
C LEU A 4 6.01 -37.91 -10.57
N MET A 5 6.09 -38.72 -11.63
CA MET A 5 6.05 -38.23 -13.01
C MET A 5 4.63 -37.75 -13.32
N LEU A 6 4.48 -36.44 -13.49
CA LEU A 6 3.25 -35.85 -13.99
C LEU A 6 3.18 -36.10 -15.49
N ALA A 7 2.33 -37.03 -15.91
CA ALA A 7 2.03 -37.26 -17.32
C ALA A 7 1.12 -36.13 -17.82
N VAL A 8 1.68 -35.23 -18.59
CA VAL A 8 0.89 -34.23 -19.36
C VAL A 8 0.20 -34.98 -20.49
N LEU A 9 -1.10 -35.26 -20.33
CA LEU A 9 -1.93 -35.74 -21.41
C LEU A 9 -2.11 -34.61 -22.43
N THR A 10 -1.34 -34.65 -23.52
CA THR A 10 -1.60 -33.79 -24.69
C THR A 10 -2.80 -34.32 -25.44
N VAL A 11 -3.98 -33.78 -25.14
CA VAL A 11 -5.15 -33.94 -26.02
C VAL A 11 -4.97 -32.97 -27.18
N SER A 12 -4.44 -33.49 -28.29
CA SER A 12 -4.32 -32.76 -29.57
C SER A 12 -5.68 -32.73 -30.26
N THR A 13 -6.54 -31.76 -29.97
CA THR A 13 -7.71 -31.46 -30.76
C THR A 13 -7.30 -30.55 -31.91
N ALA A 14 -7.39 -31.04 -33.16
CA ALA A 14 -7.18 -30.24 -34.36
C ALA A 14 -8.20 -29.11 -34.42
N ILE A 15 -7.72 -27.86 -34.33
CA ILE A 15 -8.55 -26.65 -34.41
C ILE A 15 -8.91 -26.41 -35.89
N PRO A 16 -10.15 -26.06 -36.23
CA PRO A 16 -10.52 -25.65 -37.59
C PRO A 16 -9.69 -24.46 -38.06
N LEU A 17 -9.19 -24.49 -39.29
CA LEU A 17 -8.36 -23.44 -39.89
C LEU A 17 -8.93 -22.03 -39.75
N GLY A 18 -10.26 -21.89 -39.82
CA GLY A 18 -10.97 -20.61 -39.65
C GLY A 18 -10.91 -20.03 -38.21
N ALA A 19 -10.79 -20.88 -37.19
CA ALA A 19 -10.60 -20.42 -35.81
C ALA A 19 -9.16 -19.96 -35.58
N GLN A 20 -8.19 -20.53 -36.30
CA GLN A 20 -6.80 -20.07 -36.25
C GLN A 20 -6.58 -18.75 -36.99
N GLU A 21 -7.30 -18.49 -38.10
CA GLU A 21 -7.26 -17.20 -38.80
C GLU A 21 -7.94 -16.09 -38.01
N ALA A 22 -9.11 -16.33 -37.41
CA ALA A 22 -9.79 -15.38 -36.53
C ALA A 22 -8.98 -15.06 -35.24
N ALA A 23 -8.26 -16.06 -34.69
CA ALA A 23 -7.36 -15.85 -33.56
C ALA A 23 -6.04 -15.10 -33.91
N ARG A 24 -5.63 -15.16 -35.22
CA ARG A 24 -4.52 -14.35 -35.73
C ARG A 24 -4.89 -12.89 -35.96
N GLU A 25 -6.16 -12.59 -36.27
CA GLU A 25 -6.69 -11.22 -36.40
C GLU A 25 -7.00 -10.59 -35.03
N ALA A 26 -7.34 -11.38 -34.03
CA ALA A 26 -7.53 -10.92 -32.65
C ALA A 26 -6.23 -11.09 -31.82
N GLY A 27 -5.28 -10.18 -32.01
CA GLY A 27 -4.05 -10.15 -31.21
C GLY A 27 -4.33 -10.07 -29.69
N LEU A 28 -3.31 -10.33 -28.84
CA LEU A 28 -3.44 -10.22 -27.38
C LEU A 28 -3.55 -8.76 -26.91
N ALA A 29 -2.97 -7.82 -27.65
CA ALA A 29 -2.90 -6.41 -27.27
C ALA A 29 -4.27 -5.80 -26.93
N GLY A 30 -4.30 -4.96 -25.89
CA GLY A 30 -5.49 -4.25 -25.43
C GLY A 30 -5.87 -4.55 -24.00
N THR A 31 -7.08 -4.13 -23.64
CA THR A 31 -7.64 -4.28 -22.29
C THR A 31 -8.63 -5.44 -22.25
N TRP A 32 -8.52 -6.24 -21.21
CA TRP A 32 -9.34 -7.40 -20.95
C TRP A 32 -9.90 -7.32 -19.54
N THR A 33 -11.22 -7.35 -19.39
CA THR A 33 -11.88 -7.21 -18.09
C THR A 33 -12.68 -8.47 -17.77
N GLY A 34 -12.63 -8.91 -16.53
CA GLY A 34 -13.36 -10.11 -16.10
C GLY A 34 -13.02 -10.56 -14.70
N THR A 35 -12.88 -11.86 -14.53
CA THR A 35 -12.83 -12.46 -13.19
C THR A 35 -11.75 -13.53 -13.10
N TRP A 36 -11.02 -13.53 -11.99
CA TRP A 36 -10.28 -14.68 -11.48
C TRP A 36 -11.13 -15.40 -10.45
N GLY A 37 -11.16 -16.71 -10.48
CA GLY A 37 -11.88 -17.54 -9.53
C GLY A 37 -10.95 -18.55 -8.85
N ARG A 38 -11.07 -18.71 -7.52
CA ARG A 38 -10.32 -19.67 -6.73
C ARG A 38 -11.17 -20.16 -5.57
N ALA A 39 -11.29 -21.49 -5.41
CA ALA A 39 -12.23 -22.10 -4.48
C ALA A 39 -13.65 -21.54 -4.69
N THR A 40 -14.24 -20.91 -3.69
CA THR A 40 -15.57 -20.28 -3.75
C THR A 40 -15.53 -18.76 -3.93
N ASP A 41 -14.34 -18.17 -4.04
CA ASP A 41 -14.15 -16.73 -4.14
C ASP A 41 -13.83 -16.30 -5.57
N THR A 42 -14.19 -15.05 -5.89
CA THR A 42 -13.94 -14.45 -7.20
C THR A 42 -13.37 -13.03 -7.04
N LEU A 43 -12.45 -12.70 -7.92
CA LEU A 43 -11.78 -11.39 -7.94
C LEU A 43 -12.00 -10.74 -9.30
N GLY A 44 -12.67 -9.56 -9.31
CA GLY A 44 -12.76 -8.72 -10.49
C GLY A 44 -11.39 -8.15 -10.86
N VAL A 45 -11.00 -8.30 -12.12
CA VAL A 45 -9.70 -7.86 -12.62
C VAL A 45 -9.81 -7.23 -14.01
N THR A 46 -8.87 -6.33 -14.29
CA THR A 46 -8.59 -5.82 -15.64
C THR A 46 -7.14 -6.13 -15.96
N MET A 47 -6.90 -6.86 -17.05
CA MET A 47 -5.54 -7.12 -17.56
C MET A 47 -5.31 -6.27 -18.81
N ARG A 48 -4.13 -5.66 -18.93
CA ARG A 48 -3.70 -4.93 -20.12
C ARG A 48 -2.50 -5.59 -20.71
N PHE A 49 -2.50 -5.75 -22.04
CA PHE A 49 -1.36 -6.31 -22.76
C PHE A 49 -0.91 -5.38 -23.86
N GLU A 50 0.38 -5.28 -24.02
CA GLU A 50 1.03 -4.50 -25.09
C GLU A 50 2.25 -5.25 -25.63
N GLU A 51 2.56 -4.97 -26.89
CA GLU A 51 3.75 -5.50 -27.54
C GLU A 51 4.67 -4.34 -27.92
N ALA A 52 5.90 -4.39 -27.46
CA ALA A 52 6.94 -3.43 -27.80
C ALA A 52 8.17 -4.19 -28.31
N ASP A 53 8.64 -3.86 -29.50
CA ASP A 53 9.85 -4.46 -30.11
C ASP A 53 9.83 -6.00 -30.15
N GLY A 54 8.66 -6.60 -30.32
CA GLY A 54 8.47 -8.06 -30.36
C GLY A 54 8.44 -8.73 -28.98
N VAL A 55 8.44 -7.95 -27.90
CA VAL A 55 8.33 -8.43 -26.52
C VAL A 55 6.95 -8.07 -25.98
N TRP A 56 6.27 -9.09 -25.47
CA TRP A 56 4.98 -8.91 -24.80
C TRP A 56 5.17 -8.48 -23.36
N GLY A 57 4.42 -7.48 -22.94
CA GLY A 57 4.30 -7.04 -21.57
C GLY A 57 2.85 -6.80 -21.20
N GLY A 58 2.62 -6.44 -19.94
CA GLY A 58 1.29 -6.09 -19.48
C GLY A 58 1.23 -5.86 -17.99
N SER A 59 0.03 -5.56 -17.54
CA SER A 59 -0.27 -5.29 -16.13
C SER A 59 -1.69 -5.73 -15.77
N PHE A 60 -1.96 -5.82 -14.47
CA PHE A 60 -3.33 -6.01 -14.00
C PHE A 60 -3.75 -4.96 -12.97
N ASP A 61 -5.05 -4.78 -12.88
CA ASP A 61 -5.73 -3.98 -11.88
C ASP A 61 -6.76 -4.83 -11.15
N SER A 62 -7.00 -4.53 -9.89
CA SER A 62 -8.15 -5.01 -9.13
C SER A 62 -8.61 -3.98 -8.11
N GLU A 63 -9.87 -3.56 -8.23
CA GLU A 63 -10.48 -2.63 -7.29
C GLU A 63 -10.58 -3.24 -5.89
N ARG A 64 -10.99 -4.51 -5.79
CA ARG A 64 -11.09 -5.23 -4.52
C ARG A 64 -9.77 -5.30 -3.77
N LEU A 65 -8.65 -5.49 -4.49
CA LEU A 65 -7.30 -5.51 -3.92
C LEU A 65 -6.67 -4.11 -3.78
N ARG A 66 -7.30 -3.09 -4.35
CA ARG A 66 -6.77 -1.73 -4.47
C ARG A 66 -5.38 -1.71 -5.14
N VAL A 67 -5.25 -2.47 -6.20
CA VAL A 67 -4.03 -2.47 -7.02
C VAL A 67 -4.36 -2.00 -8.43
N GLU A 68 -3.44 -1.23 -9.01
CA GLU A 68 -3.58 -0.74 -10.37
C GLU A 68 -2.23 -0.64 -11.07
N GLY A 69 -2.15 -1.21 -12.27
CA GLY A 69 -0.95 -1.22 -13.08
C GLY A 69 0.16 -2.10 -12.54
N ILE A 70 -0.17 -3.17 -11.80
CA ILE A 70 0.83 -4.15 -11.33
C ILE A 70 1.40 -4.88 -12.55
N PRO A 71 2.68 -4.74 -12.86
CA PRO A 71 3.25 -5.34 -14.05
C PRO A 71 3.31 -6.86 -13.92
N PHE A 72 3.12 -7.54 -15.04
CA PHE A 72 3.47 -8.95 -15.16
C PHE A 72 4.99 -9.10 -15.32
N ASN A 73 5.56 -10.14 -14.72
CA ASN A 73 6.98 -10.43 -14.83
C ASN A 73 7.33 -11.01 -16.21
N GLU A 74 6.40 -11.78 -16.78
CA GLU A 74 6.57 -12.40 -18.09
C GLU A 74 5.22 -12.59 -18.78
N VAL A 75 5.17 -12.34 -20.10
CA VAL A 75 4.01 -12.62 -20.95
C VAL A 75 4.51 -13.34 -22.21
N GLU A 76 4.06 -14.58 -22.40
CA GLU A 76 4.30 -15.35 -23.60
C GLU A 76 3.00 -15.45 -24.41
N PHE A 77 3.07 -15.12 -25.69
CA PHE A 77 1.92 -15.22 -26.59
C PHE A 77 2.25 -15.98 -27.86
N GLU A 78 1.70 -17.17 -27.99
CA GLU A 78 1.69 -17.99 -29.19
C GLU A 78 0.25 -18.27 -29.59
N PRO A 79 -0.32 -17.49 -30.52
CA PRO A 79 -1.74 -17.59 -30.84
C PRO A 79 -2.23 -19.02 -31.05
N PRO A 80 -3.31 -19.44 -30.39
CA PRO A 80 -4.18 -18.69 -29.49
C PRO A 80 -3.81 -18.77 -28.00
N ARG A 81 -2.61 -19.27 -27.63
CA ARG A 81 -2.17 -19.54 -26.26
C ARG A 81 -1.51 -18.32 -25.66
N VAL A 82 -1.85 -18.05 -24.40
CA VAL A 82 -1.26 -17.00 -23.57
C VAL A 82 -0.76 -17.63 -22.27
N ILE A 83 0.46 -17.31 -21.87
CA ILE A 83 1.00 -17.62 -20.54
C ILE A 83 1.44 -16.30 -19.92
N VAL A 84 1.03 -16.06 -18.67
CA VAL A 84 1.41 -14.88 -17.89
C VAL A 84 1.97 -15.33 -16.57
N ARG A 85 3.08 -14.72 -16.13
CA ARG A 85 3.67 -14.93 -14.81
C ARG A 85 3.59 -13.66 -13.99
N LEU A 86 3.14 -13.82 -12.75
CA LEU A 86 3.08 -12.75 -11.76
C LEU A 86 3.82 -13.23 -10.50
N GLU A 87 4.95 -12.64 -10.20
CA GLU A 87 5.73 -12.93 -9.00
C GLU A 87 5.22 -12.09 -7.84
N GLY A 88 4.77 -12.75 -6.78
CA GLY A 88 4.51 -12.15 -5.48
C GLY A 88 5.73 -12.31 -4.55
N ASP A 89 5.62 -11.81 -3.32
CA ASP A 89 6.72 -11.85 -2.35
C ASP A 89 7.12 -13.30 -1.97
N GLU A 90 6.16 -14.21 -1.92
CA GLU A 90 6.38 -15.60 -1.47
C GLU A 90 6.08 -16.65 -2.55
N THR A 91 5.25 -16.31 -3.53
CA THR A 91 4.75 -17.25 -4.53
C THR A 91 4.69 -16.64 -5.92
N THR A 92 4.70 -17.49 -6.95
CA THR A 92 4.47 -17.09 -8.34
C THR A 92 3.13 -17.63 -8.81
N THR A 93 2.27 -16.75 -9.33
CA THR A 93 1.03 -17.15 -10.01
C THR A 93 1.26 -17.27 -11.51
N VAL A 94 0.93 -18.41 -12.09
CA VAL A 94 1.00 -18.67 -13.52
C VAL A 94 -0.41 -18.75 -14.09
N PHE A 95 -0.69 -17.93 -15.08
CA PHE A 95 -1.93 -17.95 -15.85
C PHE A 95 -1.66 -18.64 -17.18
N ALA A 96 -2.41 -19.68 -17.50
CA ALA A 96 -2.34 -20.38 -18.77
C ALA A 96 -3.70 -20.34 -19.45
N GLY A 97 -3.82 -19.60 -20.53
CA GLY A 97 -5.08 -19.30 -21.18
C GLY A 97 -5.07 -19.42 -22.69
N ARG A 98 -6.25 -19.18 -23.28
CA ARG A 98 -6.50 -19.23 -24.69
C ARG A 98 -7.46 -18.13 -25.10
N ILE A 99 -7.15 -17.48 -26.21
CA ILE A 99 -8.02 -16.48 -26.84
C ILE A 99 -8.96 -17.18 -27.85
N GLU A 100 -10.25 -16.89 -27.72
CA GLU A 100 -11.28 -17.28 -28.66
C GLU A 100 -12.16 -16.06 -28.96
N GLY A 101 -11.93 -15.41 -30.12
CA GLY A 101 -12.59 -14.14 -30.43
C GLY A 101 -12.22 -13.02 -29.42
N ASN A 102 -13.22 -12.52 -28.73
CA ASN A 102 -13.06 -11.50 -27.69
C ASN A 102 -12.95 -12.07 -26.27
N SER A 103 -12.88 -13.38 -26.12
CA SER A 103 -12.80 -14.04 -24.81
C SER A 103 -11.39 -14.59 -24.59
N LEU A 104 -10.85 -14.41 -23.38
CA LEU A 104 -9.59 -14.96 -22.93
C LEU A 104 -9.85 -15.74 -21.64
N THR A 105 -9.83 -17.07 -21.74
CA THR A 105 -10.15 -17.97 -20.63
C THR A 105 -9.01 -18.94 -20.35
N GLY A 106 -8.92 -19.42 -19.11
CA GLY A 106 -7.89 -20.36 -18.73
C GLY A 106 -7.88 -20.73 -17.26
N ILE A 107 -6.75 -21.25 -16.84
CA ILE A 107 -6.48 -21.64 -15.45
C ILE A 107 -5.38 -20.76 -14.87
N LEU A 108 -5.43 -20.56 -13.56
CA LEU A 108 -4.35 -19.97 -12.77
C LEU A 108 -3.83 -21.00 -11.77
N GLN A 109 -2.54 -20.96 -11.49
CA GLN A 109 -1.88 -21.84 -10.54
C GLN A 109 -0.91 -21.01 -9.67
N GLU A 110 -1.04 -21.14 -8.36
CA GLU A 110 -0.17 -20.51 -7.37
C GLU A 110 0.25 -21.56 -6.33
N GLY A 111 1.50 -21.99 -6.39
CA GLY A 111 1.95 -23.14 -5.59
C GLY A 111 1.10 -24.40 -5.87
N GLU A 112 0.46 -24.94 -4.83
CA GLU A 112 -0.45 -26.10 -4.94
C GLU A 112 -1.91 -25.69 -5.23
N ASP A 113 -2.24 -24.40 -5.12
CA ASP A 113 -3.59 -23.87 -5.27
C ASP A 113 -3.90 -23.52 -6.73
N GLY A 114 -4.98 -24.07 -7.24
CA GLY A 114 -5.47 -23.84 -8.59
C GLY A 114 -6.73 -22.99 -8.64
N GLY A 115 -6.95 -22.37 -9.81
CA GLY A 115 -8.13 -21.58 -10.09
C GLY A 115 -8.39 -21.47 -11.58
N TRP A 116 -9.29 -20.57 -11.94
CA TRP A 116 -9.65 -20.25 -13.31
C TRP A 116 -9.71 -18.74 -13.53
N PHE A 117 -9.66 -18.32 -14.80
CA PHE A 117 -9.97 -16.95 -15.17
C PHE A 117 -10.79 -16.90 -16.45
N ALA A 118 -11.63 -15.87 -16.55
CA ALA A 118 -12.44 -15.59 -17.72
C ALA A 118 -12.50 -14.07 -17.90
N LEU A 119 -12.00 -13.60 -19.03
CA LEU A 119 -11.90 -12.20 -19.38
C LEU A 119 -12.50 -11.96 -20.77
N GLU A 120 -13.14 -10.82 -20.94
CA GLU A 120 -13.62 -10.33 -22.22
C GLU A 120 -12.82 -9.11 -22.65
N ARG A 121 -12.57 -8.96 -23.94
CA ARG A 121 -11.90 -7.79 -24.49
C ARG A 121 -12.77 -6.55 -24.30
N ASP A 122 -12.22 -5.55 -23.66
CA ASP A 122 -12.91 -4.28 -23.50
C ASP A 122 -12.92 -3.50 -24.82
N SER A 123 -14.11 -3.05 -25.23
CA SER A 123 -14.29 -2.27 -26.44
C SER A 123 -14.14 -0.76 -26.22
N VAL A 124 -14.12 -0.32 -24.96
CA VAL A 124 -14.02 1.09 -24.58
C VAL A 124 -12.80 1.30 -23.70
N ALA A 125 -11.78 1.96 -24.23
CA ALA A 125 -10.67 2.40 -23.41
C ALA A 125 -11.13 3.47 -22.41
N ALA A 126 -10.93 3.26 -21.13
CA ALA A 126 -11.11 4.32 -20.15
C ALA A 126 -10.19 5.52 -20.50
N PRO A 127 -10.61 6.79 -20.24
CA PRO A 127 -9.76 7.96 -20.47
C PRO A 127 -8.40 7.76 -19.81
N ALA A 128 -7.34 7.85 -20.59
CA ALA A 128 -5.98 7.69 -20.08
C ALA A 128 -5.65 8.85 -19.15
N LEU A 129 -5.21 8.55 -17.93
CA LEU A 129 -4.59 9.53 -17.06
C LEU A 129 -3.22 9.93 -17.65
N ARG A 130 -2.84 11.21 -17.51
CA ARG A 130 -1.50 11.64 -17.85
C ARG A 130 -0.58 11.40 -16.66
N GLU A 131 0.36 10.49 -16.81
CA GLU A 131 1.37 10.21 -15.81
C GLU A 131 2.73 10.69 -16.30
N GLU A 132 3.44 11.38 -15.43
CA GLU A 132 4.74 11.96 -15.71
C GLU A 132 5.74 11.53 -14.64
N ASP A 133 6.80 10.84 -15.03
CA ASP A 133 7.92 10.57 -14.14
C ASP A 133 8.65 11.88 -13.81
N VAL A 134 8.80 12.12 -12.52
CA VAL A 134 9.35 13.38 -12.01
C VAL A 134 10.49 13.13 -11.04
N ARG A 135 11.35 14.16 -10.88
CA ARG A 135 12.40 14.19 -9.87
C ARG A 135 12.38 15.53 -9.14
N PHE A 136 12.59 15.47 -7.84
CA PHE A 136 12.73 16.65 -6.98
C PHE A 136 13.77 16.39 -5.89
N ARG A 137 14.16 17.42 -5.14
CA ARG A 137 15.28 17.30 -4.19
C ARG A 137 14.95 17.85 -2.83
N ASN A 138 15.45 17.16 -1.81
CA ASN A 138 15.60 17.66 -0.46
C ASN A 138 17.08 17.66 -0.08
N GLY A 139 17.72 18.81 -0.13
CA GLY A 139 19.17 18.92 0.05
C GLY A 139 19.94 18.02 -0.94
N GLY A 140 20.73 17.10 -0.40
CA GLY A 140 21.53 16.16 -1.17
C GLY A 140 20.76 14.91 -1.66
N VAL A 141 19.51 14.72 -1.23
CA VAL A 141 18.68 13.57 -1.60
C VAL A 141 17.87 13.90 -2.85
N GLU A 142 17.97 13.07 -3.88
CA GLU A 142 17.13 13.11 -5.07
C GLU A 142 16.00 12.09 -4.90
N LEU A 143 14.77 12.54 -5.11
CA LEU A 143 13.55 11.77 -4.93
C LEU A 143 12.88 11.57 -6.29
N ALA A 144 12.56 10.34 -6.62
CA ALA A 144 11.89 9.96 -7.86
C ALA A 144 10.39 9.73 -7.58
N GLY A 145 9.53 10.24 -8.45
CA GLY A 145 8.09 10.14 -8.28
C GLY A 145 7.35 10.06 -9.61
N THR A 146 6.03 9.98 -9.51
CA THR A 146 5.11 10.10 -10.64
C THR A 146 4.04 11.13 -10.29
N LEU A 147 3.92 12.14 -11.14
CA LEU A 147 2.81 13.09 -11.09
C LEU A 147 1.69 12.54 -11.97
N ILE A 148 0.53 12.31 -11.36
CA ILE A 148 -0.67 11.78 -12.02
C ILE A 148 -1.65 12.92 -12.15
N LEU A 149 -1.99 13.27 -13.37
CA LEU A 149 -2.84 14.41 -13.69
C LEU A 149 -4.22 13.96 -14.19
N PRO A 150 -5.28 14.66 -13.76
CA PRO A 150 -6.62 14.47 -14.28
C PRO A 150 -6.69 14.72 -15.80
N PRO A 151 -7.68 14.15 -16.50
CA PRO A 151 -7.98 14.54 -17.86
C PRO A 151 -8.48 15.99 -17.91
N GLY A 152 -8.10 16.70 -18.97
CA GLY A 152 -8.51 18.08 -19.20
C GLY A 152 -7.52 19.14 -18.71
N PRO A 153 -7.86 20.42 -18.90
CA PRO A 153 -7.00 21.53 -18.52
C PRO A 153 -7.05 21.76 -17.00
N GLY A 154 -5.87 22.08 -16.41
CA GLY A 154 -5.77 22.55 -15.03
C GLY A 154 -6.10 24.06 -14.87
N PRO A 155 -5.80 24.66 -13.70
CA PRO A 155 -5.08 24.02 -12.60
C PRO A 155 -5.99 23.13 -11.73
N HIS A 156 -5.45 21.98 -11.29
CA HIS A 156 -6.14 20.99 -10.48
C HIS A 156 -5.73 21.10 -9.01
N PRO A 157 -6.62 20.81 -8.03
CA PRO A 157 -6.20 20.49 -6.67
C PRO A 157 -5.28 19.28 -6.67
N ALA A 158 -4.41 19.14 -5.67
CA ALA A 158 -3.48 18.05 -5.63
C ALA A 158 -3.32 17.42 -4.24
N VAL A 159 -3.07 16.12 -4.21
CA VAL A 159 -2.69 15.36 -3.03
C VAL A 159 -1.25 14.83 -3.19
N VAL A 160 -0.40 15.11 -2.20
CA VAL A 160 0.93 14.53 -2.08
C VAL A 160 0.87 13.37 -1.09
N PHE A 161 1.29 12.18 -1.50
CA PHE A 161 1.21 10.98 -0.69
C PHE A 161 2.45 10.79 0.17
N LEU A 162 2.26 10.47 1.45
CA LEU A 162 3.31 10.18 2.42
C LEU A 162 3.37 8.66 2.68
N HIS A 163 4.60 8.16 2.81
CA HIS A 163 4.84 6.73 2.99
C HIS A 163 4.54 6.23 4.40
N GLY A 164 4.08 4.99 4.49
CA GLY A 164 4.07 4.20 5.71
C GLY A 164 5.47 3.83 6.19
N SER A 165 5.59 2.91 7.14
CA SER A 165 6.88 2.41 7.64
C SER A 165 7.56 1.48 6.63
N GLY A 166 8.88 1.27 6.80
CA GLY A 166 9.64 0.37 5.93
C GLY A 166 10.06 0.97 4.58
N ALA A 167 10.50 0.09 3.68
CA ALA A 167 10.98 0.41 2.33
C ALA A 167 9.81 0.58 1.35
N GLU A 168 9.04 1.64 1.50
CA GLU A 168 7.83 1.86 0.72
C GLU A 168 8.11 2.71 -0.53
N GLY A 169 7.75 2.19 -1.70
CA GLY A 169 7.83 2.89 -2.97
C GLY A 169 6.49 3.51 -3.38
N ARG A 170 6.49 4.26 -4.49
CA ARG A 170 5.32 4.95 -5.05
C ARG A 170 4.13 4.03 -5.36
N TRP A 171 4.37 2.73 -5.55
CA TRP A 171 3.34 1.74 -5.86
C TRP A 171 2.30 1.56 -4.75
N ALA A 172 2.69 1.75 -3.49
CA ALA A 172 1.81 1.60 -2.34
C ALA A 172 0.58 2.54 -2.40
N SER A 173 0.76 3.74 -2.93
CA SER A 173 -0.30 4.75 -3.02
C SER A 173 -0.95 4.86 -4.41
N ARG A 174 -0.47 4.09 -5.40
CA ARG A 174 -0.85 4.26 -6.81
C ARG A 174 -2.35 4.12 -7.06
N TYR A 175 -2.99 3.11 -6.46
CA TYR A 175 -4.42 2.90 -6.65
C TYR A 175 -5.25 4.12 -6.23
N LEU A 176 -5.05 4.61 -5.01
CA LEU A 176 -5.79 5.76 -4.50
C LEU A 176 -5.45 7.03 -5.28
N ALA A 177 -4.18 7.24 -5.62
CA ALA A 177 -3.72 8.37 -6.41
C ALA A 177 -4.38 8.44 -7.79
N ARG A 178 -4.47 7.30 -8.49
CA ARG A 178 -5.13 7.22 -9.79
C ARG A 178 -6.65 7.36 -9.67
N ARG A 179 -7.24 6.84 -8.58
CA ARG A 179 -8.65 7.05 -8.30
C ARG A 179 -8.97 8.53 -8.15
N LEU A 180 -8.21 9.27 -7.33
CA LEU A 180 -8.36 10.71 -7.17
C LEU A 180 -8.17 11.47 -8.50
N ALA A 181 -7.21 11.05 -9.32
CA ALA A 181 -6.97 11.70 -10.59
C ALA A 181 -8.14 11.55 -11.59
N ARG A 182 -8.85 10.40 -11.58
CA ARG A 182 -10.07 10.24 -12.39
C ARG A 182 -11.19 11.20 -11.98
N ASP A 183 -11.21 11.57 -10.72
CA ASP A 183 -12.21 12.46 -10.12
C ASP A 183 -11.74 13.93 -10.03
N GLY A 184 -10.70 14.31 -10.82
CA GLY A 184 -10.28 15.69 -11.02
C GLY A 184 -9.24 16.21 -10.03
N ILE A 185 -8.65 15.36 -9.20
CA ILE A 185 -7.65 15.73 -8.18
C ILE A 185 -6.29 15.14 -8.58
N ALA A 186 -5.31 15.95 -8.88
CA ALA A 186 -3.97 15.50 -9.20
C ALA A 186 -3.30 14.81 -8.00
N ALA A 187 -2.37 13.91 -8.28
CA ALA A 187 -1.68 13.17 -7.24
C ALA A 187 -0.18 13.10 -7.50
N LEU A 188 0.62 13.32 -6.48
CA LEU A 188 2.06 13.07 -6.51
C LEU A 188 2.39 11.90 -5.59
N ILE A 189 2.81 10.80 -6.19
CA ILE A 189 3.35 9.61 -5.52
C ILE A 189 4.85 9.53 -5.80
N TRP A 190 5.63 9.03 -4.85
CA TRP A 190 7.08 9.03 -4.98
C TRP A 190 7.71 7.89 -4.19
N ASP A 191 8.97 7.57 -4.48
CA ASP A 191 9.71 6.53 -3.78
C ASP A 191 10.37 7.13 -2.54
N LYS A 192 10.17 6.51 -1.37
CA LYS A 192 10.86 6.91 -0.13
C LYS A 192 12.36 6.94 -0.36
N ARG A 193 13.09 7.83 0.32
CA ARG A 193 14.56 7.89 0.21
C ARG A 193 15.21 6.52 0.39
N GLY A 194 16.09 6.13 -0.54
CA GLY A 194 16.75 4.83 -0.58
C GLY A 194 15.89 3.68 -1.08
N VAL A 195 14.73 3.98 -1.70
CA VAL A 195 13.83 3.00 -2.32
C VAL A 195 13.65 3.35 -3.79
N GLY A 196 13.50 2.35 -4.64
CA GLY A 196 13.20 2.51 -6.06
C GLY A 196 14.20 3.44 -6.75
N GLY A 197 13.71 4.52 -7.35
CA GLY A 197 14.51 5.53 -8.05
C GLY A 197 15.05 6.66 -7.16
N SER A 198 14.78 6.66 -5.85
CA SER A 198 15.22 7.69 -4.91
C SER A 198 16.57 7.37 -4.28
N THR A 199 17.42 8.39 -4.13
CA THR A 199 18.68 8.27 -3.41
C THR A 199 18.51 8.39 -1.89
N GLY A 200 19.58 8.21 -1.12
CA GLY A 200 19.55 8.30 0.35
C GLY A 200 19.33 6.95 1.03
N ARG A 201 18.99 6.98 2.32
CA ARG A 201 18.77 5.78 3.15
C ARG A 201 17.73 6.07 4.24
N TRP A 202 16.53 5.52 4.10
CA TRP A 202 15.44 5.76 5.05
C TRP A 202 15.72 5.24 6.47
N PRO A 203 16.41 4.09 6.68
CA PRO A 203 16.66 3.62 8.06
C PRO A 203 17.61 4.53 8.86
N GLU A 204 18.39 5.36 8.16
CA GLU A 204 19.30 6.33 8.78
C GLU A 204 18.65 7.70 8.99
N SER A 205 17.37 7.85 8.66
CA SER A 205 16.65 9.12 8.65
C SER A 205 15.76 9.28 9.89
N SER A 206 15.62 10.51 10.37
CA SER A 206 14.64 10.89 11.38
C SER A 206 13.27 11.16 10.73
N PHE A 207 12.23 11.34 11.54
CA PHE A 207 10.93 11.79 11.02
C PHE A 207 11.00 13.23 10.46
N GLU A 208 11.89 14.06 10.98
CA GLU A 208 12.19 15.39 10.43
C GLU A 208 12.78 15.32 9.03
N ASP A 209 13.67 14.35 8.76
CA ASP A 209 14.23 14.13 7.43
C ASP A 209 13.15 13.69 6.43
N LEU A 210 12.31 12.72 6.85
CA LEU A 210 11.21 12.22 6.01
C LEU A 210 10.15 13.31 5.77
N ALA A 211 9.86 14.13 6.77
CA ALA A 211 8.98 15.29 6.62
C ALA A 211 9.59 16.36 5.70
N GLY A 212 10.90 16.52 5.70
CA GLY A 212 11.63 17.40 4.77
C GLY A 212 11.46 16.94 3.31
N ASP A 213 11.51 15.62 3.06
CA ASP A 213 11.26 15.05 1.74
C ASP A 213 9.84 15.34 1.26
N ALA A 214 8.87 15.14 2.14
CA ALA A 214 7.46 15.42 1.84
C ALA A 214 7.21 16.92 1.59
N ALA A 215 7.85 17.81 2.35
CA ALA A 215 7.78 19.25 2.13
C ALA A 215 8.37 19.64 0.76
N ALA A 216 9.46 18.99 0.32
CA ALA A 216 10.02 19.17 -1.01
C ALA A 216 9.07 18.67 -2.10
N ALA A 217 8.37 17.56 -1.89
CA ALA A 217 7.34 17.06 -2.79
C ALA A 217 6.17 18.06 -2.96
N ILE A 218 5.71 18.66 -1.85
CA ILE A 218 4.67 19.69 -1.87
C ILE A 218 5.13 20.93 -2.62
N ALA A 219 6.37 21.38 -2.36
CA ALA A 219 6.95 22.53 -3.07
C ALA A 219 7.07 22.26 -4.58
N PHE A 220 7.47 21.04 -4.95
CA PHE A 220 7.50 20.60 -6.35
C PHE A 220 6.10 20.63 -6.97
N ALA A 221 5.09 20.06 -6.32
CA ALA A 221 3.71 20.04 -6.82
C ALA A 221 3.17 21.46 -7.02
N ARG A 222 3.37 22.37 -6.06
CA ARG A 222 2.94 23.77 -6.15
C ARG A 222 3.60 24.57 -7.27
N ALA A 223 4.79 24.19 -7.69
CA ALA A 223 5.51 24.84 -8.79
C ALA A 223 5.01 24.40 -10.19
N ARG A 224 4.15 23.39 -10.27
CA ARG A 224 3.61 22.89 -11.54
C ARG A 224 2.47 23.76 -12.06
N PRO A 225 2.49 24.16 -13.34
CA PRO A 225 1.42 24.99 -13.91
C PRO A 225 0.05 24.28 -13.97
N GLU A 226 0.04 22.94 -13.94
CA GLU A 226 -1.17 22.12 -13.94
C GLU A 226 -1.84 22.05 -12.57
N ILE A 227 -1.16 22.47 -11.49
CA ILE A 227 -1.62 22.38 -10.11
C ILE A 227 -2.06 23.73 -9.58
N ASP A 228 -3.19 23.76 -8.89
CA ASP A 228 -3.62 24.92 -8.12
C ASP A 228 -2.78 25.05 -6.84
N PRO A 229 -1.88 26.04 -6.74
CA PRO A 229 -0.96 26.13 -5.60
C PRO A 229 -1.65 26.45 -4.26
N ALA A 230 -2.92 26.89 -4.28
CA ALA A 230 -3.71 27.14 -3.09
C ALA A 230 -4.55 25.94 -2.64
N ARG A 231 -4.43 24.79 -3.33
CA ARG A 231 -5.20 23.58 -3.06
C ARG A 231 -4.29 22.33 -3.13
N VAL A 232 -3.17 22.35 -2.38
CA VAL A 232 -2.22 21.24 -2.30
C VAL A 232 -2.18 20.71 -0.87
N GLY A 233 -2.73 19.54 -0.66
CA GLY A 233 -2.71 18.88 0.64
C GLY A 233 -1.95 17.57 0.63
N ILE A 234 -2.04 16.85 1.74
CA ILE A 234 -1.31 15.60 1.98
C ILE A 234 -2.24 14.47 2.38
N GLN A 235 -1.88 13.27 1.96
CA GLN A 235 -2.45 12.01 2.46
C GLN A 235 -1.30 11.16 3.00
N GLY A 236 -1.36 10.77 4.27
CA GLY A 236 -0.41 9.87 4.89
C GLY A 236 -1.09 8.65 5.48
N HIS A 237 -0.49 7.48 5.30
CA HIS A 237 -0.95 6.23 5.92
C HIS A 237 0.06 5.78 6.96
N SER A 238 -0.41 5.31 8.14
CA SER A 238 0.43 4.75 9.20
C SER A 238 1.51 5.74 9.65
N GLN A 239 2.79 5.45 9.47
CA GLN A 239 3.90 6.37 9.73
C GLN A 239 3.69 7.72 9.00
N GLY A 240 3.24 7.68 7.73
CA GLY A 240 2.92 8.89 6.96
C GLY A 240 1.83 9.72 7.59
N GLY A 241 0.79 9.09 8.13
CA GLY A 241 -0.26 9.77 8.90
C GLY A 241 0.27 10.35 10.21
N THR A 242 1.18 9.65 10.89
CA THR A 242 1.77 10.10 12.15
C THR A 242 2.68 11.32 11.98
N ILE A 243 3.42 11.42 10.86
CA ILE A 243 4.27 12.59 10.55
C ILE A 243 3.53 13.69 9.78
N ALA A 244 2.31 13.43 9.31
CA ALA A 244 1.52 14.36 8.52
C ALA A 244 1.39 15.76 9.16
N PRO A 245 1.14 15.93 10.47
CA PRO A 245 1.04 17.25 11.08
C PRO A 245 2.36 18.05 11.01
N LEU A 246 3.51 17.39 11.19
CA LEU A 246 4.83 18.01 11.01
C LEU A 246 5.02 18.50 9.56
N VAL A 247 4.65 17.66 8.58
CA VAL A 247 4.71 18.03 7.16
C VAL A 247 3.79 19.20 6.88
N ALA A 248 2.54 19.16 7.36
CA ALA A 248 1.55 20.21 7.13
C ALA A 248 2.02 21.58 7.64
N VAL A 249 2.55 21.63 8.86
CA VAL A 249 3.06 22.86 9.45
C VAL A 249 4.27 23.41 8.67
N ARG A 250 5.23 22.53 8.32
CA ARG A 250 6.46 22.95 7.62
C ARG A 250 6.22 23.40 6.18
N SER A 251 5.32 22.71 5.47
CA SER A 251 5.05 22.97 4.05
C SER A 251 3.87 23.91 3.81
N ARG A 252 3.11 24.25 4.87
CA ARG A 252 1.83 24.96 4.78
C ARG A 252 0.88 24.25 3.82
N ALA A 253 0.71 22.93 4.00
CA ALA A 253 -0.29 22.17 3.25
C ALA A 253 -1.69 22.75 3.51
N ASP A 254 -2.57 22.67 2.51
CA ASP A 254 -3.89 23.31 2.57
C ASP A 254 -4.94 22.41 3.23
N PHE A 255 -4.67 21.12 3.34
CA PHE A 255 -5.46 20.12 4.07
C PHE A 255 -4.63 18.89 4.43
N VAL A 256 -5.11 18.06 5.35
CA VAL A 256 -4.46 16.83 5.80
C VAL A 256 -5.44 15.66 5.80
N ILE A 257 -5.07 14.56 5.18
CA ILE A 257 -5.72 13.26 5.35
C ILE A 257 -4.75 12.32 6.05
N ALA A 258 -5.09 11.90 7.26
CA ALA A 258 -4.25 11.02 8.07
C ALA A 258 -4.97 9.69 8.32
N SER A 259 -4.55 8.66 7.60
CA SER A 259 -5.10 7.31 7.66
C SER A 259 -4.26 6.45 8.60
N ALA A 260 -4.91 5.76 9.54
CA ALA A 260 -4.26 4.90 10.55
C ALA A 260 -3.10 5.61 11.28
N ALA A 261 -3.29 6.90 11.59
CA ALA A 261 -2.28 7.74 12.22
C ALA A 261 -2.24 7.53 13.73
N SER A 262 -1.04 7.49 14.33
CA SER A 262 -0.91 7.44 15.78
C SER A 262 -0.90 8.84 16.40
N GLY A 263 -1.61 8.96 17.53
CA GLY A 263 -1.54 10.08 18.47
C GLY A 263 -0.78 9.75 19.76
N LEU A 264 -0.05 8.65 19.81
CA LEU A 264 0.63 8.14 20.97
C LEU A 264 2.17 8.14 20.78
N PRO A 265 2.95 8.06 21.87
CA PRO A 265 4.39 7.85 21.81
C PRO A 265 4.74 6.59 21.00
N MET A 266 5.79 6.68 20.19
CA MET A 266 6.16 5.59 19.25
C MET A 266 6.44 4.26 19.96
N ALA A 267 7.03 4.28 21.16
CA ALA A 267 7.24 3.07 21.96
C ALA A 267 5.92 2.38 22.35
N ASP A 268 4.89 3.14 22.69
CA ASP A 268 3.58 2.58 23.10
C ASP A 268 2.84 2.00 21.91
N VAL A 269 2.97 2.61 20.72
CA VAL A 269 2.45 2.08 19.46
C VAL A 269 3.12 0.75 19.11
N GLU A 270 4.45 0.67 19.28
CA GLU A 270 5.20 -0.56 19.01
C GLU A 270 4.81 -1.69 19.97
N ILE A 271 4.64 -1.41 21.27
CA ILE A 271 4.14 -2.38 22.25
C ILE A 271 2.76 -2.90 21.83
N TYR A 272 1.86 -2.03 21.40
CA TYR A 272 0.53 -2.42 20.93
C TYR A 272 0.62 -3.29 19.67
N SER A 273 1.35 -2.83 18.67
CA SER A 273 1.50 -3.52 17.37
C SER A 273 2.13 -4.91 17.52
N VAL A 274 3.27 -5.00 18.20
CA VAL A 274 3.95 -6.29 18.43
C VAL A 274 3.11 -7.20 19.32
N GLY A 275 2.48 -6.65 20.36
CA GLY A 275 1.60 -7.40 21.23
C GLY A 275 0.42 -8.05 20.51
N ASN A 276 -0.19 -7.35 19.56
CA ASN A 276 -1.26 -7.89 18.71
C ASN A 276 -0.73 -8.95 17.73
N SER A 277 0.45 -8.70 17.13
CA SER A 277 1.10 -9.68 16.23
C SER A 277 1.40 -11.02 16.93
N LEU A 278 1.69 -10.98 18.23
CA LEU A 278 1.88 -12.18 19.04
C LEU A 278 0.56 -12.80 19.54
N GLY A 279 -0.59 -12.17 19.27
CA GLY A 279 -1.87 -12.64 19.75
C GLY A 279 -2.00 -12.67 21.28
N ILE A 280 -1.32 -11.76 22.00
CA ILE A 280 -1.23 -11.76 23.48
C ILE A 280 -2.59 -11.82 24.16
N SER A 281 -3.62 -11.19 23.59
CA SER A 281 -4.97 -11.19 24.13
C SER A 281 -5.65 -12.56 24.15
N SER A 282 -5.18 -13.48 23.31
CA SER A 282 -5.72 -14.86 23.15
C SER A 282 -4.90 -15.91 23.90
N LEU A 283 -3.76 -15.52 24.49
CA LEU A 283 -2.90 -16.44 25.23
C LEU A 283 -3.43 -16.72 26.66
N PRO A 284 -3.11 -17.87 27.24
CA PRO A 284 -3.32 -18.12 28.66
C PRO A 284 -2.64 -17.04 29.52
N PRO A 285 -3.20 -16.69 30.71
CA PRO A 285 -2.72 -15.55 31.49
C PRO A 285 -1.21 -15.55 31.81
N GLU A 286 -0.63 -16.71 32.09
CA GLU A 286 0.81 -16.85 32.38
C GLU A 286 1.66 -16.61 31.13
N GLU A 287 1.26 -17.16 29.97
CA GLU A 287 1.93 -16.93 28.70
C GLU A 287 1.77 -15.49 28.23
N ALA A 288 0.57 -14.91 28.39
CA ALA A 288 0.33 -13.51 28.09
C ALA A 288 1.21 -12.56 28.93
N ALA A 289 1.47 -12.88 30.19
CA ALA A 289 2.37 -12.09 31.03
C ALA A 289 3.83 -12.23 30.56
N LEU A 290 4.25 -13.40 30.16
CA LEU A 290 5.59 -13.65 29.61
C LEU A 290 5.79 -12.94 28.27
N ALA A 291 4.81 -13.03 27.36
CA ALA A 291 4.86 -12.37 26.08
C ALA A 291 4.89 -10.84 26.23
N ARG A 292 4.09 -10.26 27.13
CA ARG A 292 4.15 -8.82 27.45
C ARG A 292 5.54 -8.40 27.95
N ALA A 293 6.11 -9.15 28.88
CA ALA A 293 7.44 -8.84 29.40
C ALA A 293 8.54 -8.91 28.32
N TYR A 294 8.40 -9.81 27.36
CA TYR A 294 9.30 -9.89 26.20
C TYR A 294 9.15 -8.68 25.27
N VAL A 295 7.91 -8.30 24.91
CA VAL A 295 7.63 -7.13 24.05
C VAL A 295 8.11 -5.84 24.72
N GLU A 296 7.85 -5.65 26.03
CA GLU A 296 8.33 -4.50 26.79
C GLU A 296 9.86 -4.42 26.79
N ALA A 297 10.56 -5.54 27.02
CA ALA A 297 12.02 -5.57 26.98
C ALA A 297 12.59 -5.26 25.58
N LEU A 298 11.94 -5.75 24.51
CA LEU A 298 12.30 -5.44 23.12
C LEU A 298 12.18 -3.93 22.86
N VAL A 299 11.04 -3.34 23.21
CA VAL A 299 10.76 -1.92 22.98
C VAL A 299 11.63 -1.03 23.88
N ASP A 300 11.88 -1.42 25.12
CA ASP A 300 12.80 -0.70 26.01
C ASP A 300 14.22 -0.66 25.45
N ALA A 301 14.69 -1.78 24.90
CA ALA A 301 16.00 -1.83 24.24
C ALA A 301 16.03 -0.96 22.97
N ALA A 302 14.99 -1.02 22.14
CA ALA A 302 14.93 -0.33 20.85
C ALA A 302 14.67 1.18 20.98
N TYR A 303 13.69 1.58 21.78
CA TYR A 303 13.23 2.98 21.86
C TYR A 303 13.81 3.73 23.07
N ARG A 304 13.95 3.09 24.25
CA ARG A 304 14.31 3.76 25.51
C ARG A 304 15.77 3.56 25.94
N GLY A 305 16.54 2.74 25.20
CA GLY A 305 17.97 2.54 25.45
C GLY A 305 18.31 1.64 26.62
N ALA A 306 17.39 0.77 26.98
CA ALA A 306 17.69 -0.24 27.97
C ALA A 306 18.83 -1.17 27.51
N PRO A 307 19.65 -1.66 28.46
CA PRO A 307 20.69 -2.64 28.15
C PRO A 307 20.11 -3.91 27.48
N ARG A 308 20.83 -4.46 26.49
CA ARG A 308 20.41 -5.66 25.76
C ARG A 308 20.24 -6.90 26.64
N ASP A 309 21.00 -6.98 27.75
CA ASP A 309 20.95 -8.10 28.68
C ASP A 309 19.53 -8.38 29.22
N ALA A 310 18.72 -7.34 29.41
CA ALA A 310 17.34 -7.49 29.85
C ALA A 310 16.46 -8.15 28.77
N LEU A 311 16.65 -7.75 27.51
CA LEU A 311 15.98 -8.36 26.38
C LEU A 311 16.44 -9.81 26.17
N ASP A 312 17.73 -10.07 26.24
CA ASP A 312 18.28 -11.42 26.06
C ASP A 312 17.73 -12.38 27.13
N ALA A 313 17.64 -11.90 28.39
CA ALA A 313 17.02 -12.66 29.47
C ALA A 313 15.51 -12.87 29.29
N ALA A 314 14.80 -11.92 28.71
CA ALA A 314 13.38 -12.06 28.39
C ALA A 314 13.16 -13.02 27.21
N ALA A 315 13.98 -12.91 26.16
CA ALA A 315 13.97 -13.81 25.01
C ALA A 315 14.24 -15.26 25.41
N GLU A 316 15.23 -15.51 26.29
CA GLU A 316 15.54 -16.86 26.78
C GLU A 316 14.35 -17.48 27.53
N ARG A 317 13.63 -16.70 28.35
CA ARG A 317 12.41 -17.19 29.03
C ARG A 317 11.25 -17.45 28.06
N ALA A 318 11.17 -16.70 26.98
CA ALA A 318 10.13 -16.81 25.96
C ALA A 318 10.39 -17.93 24.94
N ARG A 319 11.64 -18.35 24.80
CA ARG A 319 12.08 -19.35 23.85
C ARG A 319 11.33 -20.67 24.01
N GLY A 320 10.84 -21.20 22.89
CA GLY A 320 10.07 -22.46 22.85
C GLY A 320 8.56 -22.31 22.94
N HIS A 321 8.05 -21.08 23.10
CA HIS A 321 6.63 -20.79 22.92
C HIS A 321 6.31 -20.53 21.44
N ASP A 322 5.15 -20.95 20.96
CA ASP A 322 4.73 -20.82 19.55
C ASP A 322 4.61 -19.35 19.09
N TRP A 323 4.34 -18.43 20.01
CA TRP A 323 4.27 -16.99 19.75
C TRP A 323 5.63 -16.30 19.73
N PHE A 324 6.71 -16.96 20.17
CA PHE A 324 8.04 -16.34 20.25
C PHE A 324 8.67 -16.16 18.86
N PHE A 325 9.32 -15.04 18.68
CA PHE A 325 10.25 -14.78 17.57
C PHE A 325 11.59 -14.27 18.12
N ASP A 326 12.68 -14.57 17.44
CA ASP A 326 13.98 -14.04 17.83
C ASP A 326 14.03 -12.52 17.59
N PRO A 327 14.60 -11.74 18.53
CA PRO A 327 14.75 -10.30 18.33
C PRO A 327 15.64 -10.00 17.13
N PRO A 328 15.50 -8.83 16.49
CA PRO A 328 16.36 -8.40 15.40
C PRO A 328 17.85 -8.52 15.75
N GLY A 329 18.66 -8.92 14.76
CA GLY A 329 20.11 -9.04 14.93
C GLY A 329 20.76 -7.74 15.42
N PRO A 330 21.96 -7.78 16.01
CA PRO A 330 22.59 -6.60 16.63
C PRO A 330 22.85 -5.47 15.62
N ASP A 331 23.04 -5.81 14.35
CA ASP A 331 23.32 -4.86 13.26
C ASP A 331 22.07 -4.54 12.43
N ASP A 332 20.86 -4.91 12.91
CA ASP A 332 19.62 -4.61 12.22
C ASP A 332 19.25 -3.13 12.34
N SER A 333 18.74 -2.57 11.25
CA SER A 333 18.30 -1.19 11.16
C SER A 333 17.17 -0.83 12.14
N TYR A 334 16.42 -1.81 12.60
CA TYR A 334 15.40 -1.66 13.63
C TYR A 334 15.90 -0.89 14.86
N TRP A 335 17.12 -1.21 15.38
CA TRP A 335 17.65 -0.61 16.59
C TRP A 335 17.93 0.88 16.46
N TRP A 336 18.61 1.32 15.41
CA TRP A 336 18.95 2.74 15.27
C TRP A 336 17.81 3.56 14.67
N PHE A 337 16.95 2.97 13.84
CA PHE A 337 15.78 3.67 13.36
C PHE A 337 14.79 3.94 14.50
N SER A 338 14.44 2.93 15.31
CA SER A 338 13.56 3.09 16.47
C SER A 338 14.07 4.13 17.45
N ARG A 339 15.39 4.16 17.67
CA ARG A 339 16.04 5.18 18.52
C ARG A 339 15.89 6.59 17.95
N ARG A 340 15.98 6.77 16.64
CA ARG A 340 15.86 8.09 16.01
C ARG A 340 14.45 8.67 16.06
N ILE A 341 13.44 7.80 16.09
CA ILE A 341 12.05 8.23 16.12
C ILE A 341 11.42 8.20 17.52
N ALA A 342 12.15 7.71 18.53
CA ALA A 342 11.64 7.44 19.87
C ALA A 342 11.02 8.68 20.55
N ASP A 343 11.67 9.84 20.40
CA ASP A 343 11.27 11.09 21.04
C ASP A 343 10.25 11.90 20.23
N PHE A 344 9.77 11.36 19.10
CA PHE A 344 8.80 12.06 18.27
C PHE A 344 7.42 12.07 18.95
N ASP A 345 6.93 13.26 19.27
CA ASP A 345 5.56 13.48 19.75
C ASP A 345 4.70 14.14 18.65
N PRO A 346 3.79 13.39 18.02
CA PRO A 346 2.93 13.93 16.97
C PRO A 346 1.97 15.01 17.47
N LEU A 347 1.60 14.99 18.77
CA LEU A 347 0.63 15.93 19.34
C LEU A 347 1.19 17.36 19.43
N VAL A 348 2.51 17.51 19.56
CA VAL A 348 3.17 18.84 19.48
C VAL A 348 2.87 19.51 18.13
N TRP A 349 2.80 18.73 17.06
CA TRP A 349 2.55 19.22 15.72
C TRP A 349 1.05 19.32 15.43
N TRP A 350 0.23 18.38 15.89
CA TRP A 350 -1.24 18.47 15.74
C TRP A 350 -1.83 19.73 16.36
N ARG A 351 -1.29 20.20 17.47
CA ARG A 351 -1.68 21.50 18.08
C ARG A 351 -1.38 22.72 17.21
N GLN A 352 -0.57 22.58 16.17
CA GLN A 352 -0.17 23.66 15.26
C GLN A 352 -0.86 23.57 13.90
N VAL A 353 -1.63 22.52 13.63
CA VAL A 353 -2.37 22.36 12.38
C VAL A 353 -3.58 23.30 12.40
N GLU A 354 -3.66 24.18 11.39
CA GLU A 354 -4.72 25.21 11.25
C GLU A 354 -5.64 24.94 10.05
N VAL A 355 -5.39 23.86 9.30
CA VAL A 355 -6.12 23.48 8.08
C VAL A 355 -7.10 22.35 8.38
N PRO A 356 -8.08 22.09 7.47
CA PRO A 356 -8.98 20.95 7.60
C PRO A 356 -8.22 19.62 7.66
N VAL A 357 -8.67 18.72 8.56
CA VAL A 357 -8.09 17.41 8.78
C VAL A 357 -9.17 16.35 8.63
N LEU A 358 -8.86 15.29 7.88
CA LEU A 358 -9.61 14.04 7.89
C LEU A 358 -8.78 12.95 8.55
N LEU A 359 -9.28 12.39 9.65
CA LEU A 359 -8.73 11.18 10.26
C LEU A 359 -9.51 9.96 9.78
N VAL A 360 -8.81 8.93 9.34
CA VAL A 360 -9.41 7.70 8.82
C VAL A 360 -8.81 6.49 9.52
N TYR A 361 -9.67 5.60 10.04
CA TYR A 361 -9.25 4.40 10.77
C TYR A 361 -10.10 3.19 10.39
N GLY A 362 -9.51 1.99 10.46
CA GLY A 362 -10.23 0.73 10.54
C GLY A 362 -10.49 0.39 12.01
N SER A 363 -11.67 -0.13 12.36
CA SER A 363 -12.00 -0.42 13.76
C SER A 363 -11.18 -1.56 14.36
N GLU A 364 -10.68 -2.45 13.51
CA GLU A 364 -9.87 -3.63 13.87
C GLU A 364 -8.38 -3.41 13.58
N ASP A 365 -7.92 -2.16 13.59
CA ASP A 365 -6.50 -1.84 13.37
C ASP A 365 -5.62 -2.47 14.47
N GLU A 366 -4.84 -3.46 14.08
CA GLU A 366 -3.96 -4.22 14.95
C GLU A 366 -2.58 -3.56 15.16
N ARG A 367 -2.29 -2.46 14.43
CA ARG A 367 -1.02 -1.75 14.48
C ARG A 367 -1.09 -0.46 15.29
N VAL A 368 -2.21 0.25 15.21
CA VAL A 368 -2.41 1.55 15.88
C VAL A 368 -3.62 1.47 16.80
N PRO A 369 -3.50 1.85 18.11
CA PRO A 369 -4.66 1.88 19.01
C PRO A 369 -5.59 3.02 18.62
N VAL A 370 -6.65 2.67 17.87
CA VAL A 370 -7.56 3.60 17.17
C VAL A 370 -8.18 4.62 18.12
N GLU A 371 -8.88 4.15 19.16
CA GLU A 371 -9.64 5.03 20.06
C GLU A 371 -8.73 6.02 20.81
N ALA A 372 -7.58 5.54 21.30
CA ALA A 372 -6.61 6.38 22.00
C ALA A 372 -5.97 7.41 21.05
N SER A 373 -5.60 6.97 19.84
CA SER A 373 -4.94 7.84 18.84
C SER A 373 -5.89 8.93 18.33
N ARG A 374 -7.12 8.55 17.91
CA ARG A 374 -8.09 9.54 17.42
C ARG A 374 -8.48 10.55 18.51
N ALA A 375 -8.69 10.07 19.74
CA ALA A 375 -9.06 10.96 20.86
C ALA A 375 -7.95 11.96 21.17
N ALA A 376 -6.69 11.50 21.21
CA ALA A 376 -5.55 12.36 21.47
C ALA A 376 -5.33 13.40 20.35
N ILE A 377 -5.43 12.99 19.08
CA ILE A 377 -5.28 13.87 17.93
C ILE A 377 -6.42 14.90 17.89
N THR A 378 -7.68 14.46 18.03
CA THR A 378 -8.83 15.35 18.03
C THR A 378 -8.71 16.41 19.13
N ALA A 379 -8.40 15.98 20.36
CA ALA A 379 -8.20 16.90 21.47
C ALA A 379 -7.04 17.90 21.24
N ALA A 380 -5.95 17.47 20.61
CA ALA A 380 -4.83 18.34 20.28
C ALA A 380 -5.24 19.45 19.28
N ILE A 381 -5.97 19.10 18.20
CA ILE A 381 -6.46 20.05 17.20
C ILE A 381 -7.51 21.00 17.81
N GLU A 382 -8.49 20.47 18.52
CA GLU A 382 -9.55 21.26 19.15
C GLU A 382 -9.01 22.25 20.21
N SER A 383 -8.02 21.82 21.01
CA SER A 383 -7.40 22.69 22.00
C SER A 383 -6.68 23.90 21.40
N ALA A 384 -6.24 23.81 20.15
CA ALA A 384 -5.63 24.93 19.43
C ALA A 384 -6.66 25.92 18.89
N GLY A 385 -7.90 25.47 18.64
CA GLY A 385 -9.04 26.32 18.24
C GLY A 385 -8.91 26.95 16.85
N ARG A 386 -8.06 26.38 15.97
CA ARG A 386 -7.74 26.95 14.64
C ARG A 386 -7.97 25.99 13.47
N GLY A 387 -7.91 24.69 13.72
CA GLY A 387 -8.18 23.64 12.73
C GLY A 387 -9.57 23.03 12.91
N SER A 388 -10.03 22.30 11.90
CA SER A 388 -11.19 21.42 11.97
C SER A 388 -10.77 19.96 11.76
N VAL A 389 -11.48 19.04 12.41
CA VAL A 389 -11.19 17.62 12.27
C VAL A 389 -12.47 16.82 12.03
N ASP A 390 -12.47 16.09 10.93
CA ASP A 390 -13.46 15.06 10.64
C ASP A 390 -12.86 13.69 10.91
N VAL A 391 -13.66 12.76 11.41
CA VAL A 391 -13.24 11.39 11.70
C VAL A 391 -14.11 10.40 10.95
N ARG A 392 -13.48 9.41 10.31
CA ARG A 392 -14.16 8.27 9.70
C ARG A 392 -13.55 6.98 10.26
N ILE A 393 -14.39 6.12 10.81
CA ILE A 393 -14.00 4.79 11.29
C ILE A 393 -14.76 3.77 10.46
N PHE A 394 -14.04 2.85 9.84
CA PHE A 394 -14.58 1.79 9.00
C PHE A 394 -14.66 0.49 9.81
N GLU A 395 -15.87 0.05 10.07
CA GLU A 395 -16.16 -1.13 10.87
C GLU A 395 -15.57 -2.40 10.26
N GLY A 396 -14.88 -3.21 11.06
CA GLY A 396 -14.20 -4.44 10.66
C GLY A 396 -12.93 -4.22 9.84
N GLY A 397 -12.57 -2.99 9.53
CA GLY A 397 -11.35 -2.68 8.77
C GLY A 397 -10.09 -2.86 9.60
N ASP A 398 -9.09 -3.55 9.04
CA ASP A 398 -7.75 -3.68 9.60
C ASP A 398 -6.91 -2.39 9.40
N HIS A 399 -5.62 -2.44 9.77
CA HIS A 399 -4.67 -1.34 9.57
C HIS A 399 -4.60 -0.82 8.13
N THR A 400 -4.88 -1.66 7.16
CA THR A 400 -4.85 -1.35 5.72
C THR A 400 -6.23 -1.16 5.10
N PHE A 401 -7.27 -1.03 5.92
CA PHE A 401 -8.68 -0.92 5.50
C PHE A 401 -9.17 -2.14 4.72
N ARG A 402 -8.71 -3.31 5.09
CA ARG A 402 -9.14 -4.59 4.54
C ARG A 402 -10.02 -5.31 5.54
N VAL A 403 -10.87 -6.18 5.01
CA VAL A 403 -11.72 -7.09 5.78
C VAL A 403 -11.72 -8.46 5.13
N TRP A 404 -11.78 -9.50 5.95
CA TRP A 404 -11.88 -10.88 5.52
C TRP A 404 -13.24 -11.45 5.92
N ARG A 405 -13.91 -12.11 4.98
CA ARG A 405 -15.15 -12.84 5.24
C ARG A 405 -14.90 -14.34 5.14
N LEU A 406 -15.76 -15.12 5.78
CA LEU A 406 -15.65 -16.58 5.69
C LEU A 406 -15.73 -17.04 4.23
N GLY A 407 -14.70 -17.75 3.78
CA GLY A 407 -14.57 -18.27 2.42
C GLY A 407 -13.85 -17.32 1.45
N ASP A 408 -13.43 -16.13 1.89
CA ASP A 408 -12.59 -15.25 1.07
C ASP A 408 -11.19 -15.89 0.87
N VAL A 409 -10.71 -15.84 -0.36
CA VAL A 409 -9.33 -16.17 -0.72
C VAL A 409 -8.51 -14.89 -0.85
N TRP A 410 -9.14 -13.80 -1.22
CA TRP A 410 -8.54 -12.47 -1.29
C TRP A 410 -9.23 -11.50 -0.32
N PRO A 411 -8.47 -10.58 0.30
CA PRO A 411 -9.06 -9.57 1.17
C PRO A 411 -10.03 -8.68 0.40
N ARG A 412 -10.97 -8.08 1.12
CA ARG A 412 -11.87 -7.03 0.61
C ARG A 412 -11.44 -5.69 1.17
N THR A 413 -11.53 -4.65 0.37
CA THR A 413 -11.54 -3.28 0.90
C THR A 413 -12.83 -3.07 1.69
N VAL A 414 -12.75 -2.43 2.85
CA VAL A 414 -13.96 -2.00 3.57
C VAL A 414 -14.78 -1.08 2.68
N GLU A 415 -16.10 -1.25 2.72
CA GLU A 415 -17.02 -0.48 1.88
C GLU A 415 -16.93 1.02 2.18
N GLY A 416 -16.86 1.83 1.14
CA GLY A 416 -16.85 3.28 1.22
C GLY A 416 -15.52 3.94 1.59
N TYR A 417 -14.42 3.19 1.76
CA TYR A 417 -13.13 3.78 2.17
C TYR A 417 -12.56 4.78 1.16
N PRO A 418 -12.37 4.45 -0.13
CA PRO A 418 -11.84 5.43 -1.09
C PRO A 418 -12.82 6.58 -1.34
N GLU A 419 -14.12 6.28 -1.34
CA GLU A 419 -15.20 7.24 -1.55
C GLU A 419 -15.25 8.30 -0.46
N ALA A 420 -15.06 7.92 0.79
CA ALA A 420 -15.08 8.85 1.93
C ALA A 420 -13.93 9.89 1.83
N ILE A 421 -12.78 9.50 1.32
CA ILE A 421 -11.66 10.42 1.05
C ILE A 421 -12.03 11.39 -0.07
N LEU A 422 -12.57 10.87 -1.17
CA LEU A 422 -12.97 11.66 -2.32
C LEU A 422 -14.09 12.65 -1.98
N ASP A 423 -15.15 12.18 -1.31
CA ASP A 423 -16.29 13.01 -0.88
C ASP A 423 -15.83 14.15 0.03
N TRP A 424 -14.92 13.86 0.96
CA TRP A 424 -14.38 14.86 1.84
C TRP A 424 -13.55 15.93 1.06
N LEU A 425 -12.68 15.49 0.15
CA LEU A 425 -11.88 16.38 -0.68
C LEU A 425 -12.73 17.28 -1.60
N THR A 426 -13.83 16.76 -2.12
CA THR A 426 -14.76 17.54 -2.96
C THR A 426 -15.62 18.53 -2.16
N GLY A 427 -15.72 18.33 -0.87
CA GLY A 427 -16.41 19.23 0.07
C GLY A 427 -15.56 20.40 0.59
N LEU A 428 -14.23 20.41 0.34
CA LEU A 428 -13.31 21.48 0.67
C LEU A 428 -13.38 22.61 -0.38
#